data_a1b411bf13bd005b657dac45827e8651
#
_entry.id   a1b411bf13bd005b657dac45827e8651
#
_cell.length_a   1.000
_cell.length_b   1.000
_cell.length_c   1.000
_cell.angle_alpha   90.00
_cell.angle_beta   90.00
_cell.angle_gamma   90.00
#
_symmetry.space_group_name_H-M   'P 1'
#
loop_
_entity.id
_entity.type
_entity.pdbx_description
1 polymer ?
#
loop_
_entity_poly.entity_id
_entity_poly.type
_entity_poly.pdbx_seq_one_letter_code
_entity_poly.pdbx_strand_id
1 'polypeptide(L)'
;MTKAEYRKLKKQLYDYEELLRKEECEKEYLNMLPFENRYFEAGNIYFKIIKVEPQSYLLVSEEKGATCECLIITDNSIKIEKIVLSYNSYWCASEGISHGFSLNDYIAQEISKEKFNEIKKEKIKNILEKG
;
A
#
# COMPACT_ATOMS: atom_id res chain seq x y z
N MET A 1 37.54 -14.22 -21.95
CA MET A 1 36.07 -14.15 -22.24
C MET A 1 35.85 -13.47 -23.57
N THR A 2 35.08 -14.09 -24.47
CA THR A 2 34.71 -13.50 -25.74
C THR A 2 33.55 -12.54 -25.56
N LYS A 3 33.31 -11.68 -26.57
CA LYS A 3 32.15 -10.75 -26.55
C LYS A 3 30.82 -11.52 -26.49
N ALA A 4 30.76 -12.69 -27.17
CA ALA A 4 29.55 -13.51 -27.15
C ALA A 4 29.27 -14.12 -25.76
N GLU A 5 30.34 -14.57 -25.07
CA GLU A 5 30.20 -15.06 -23.71
C GLU A 5 29.78 -13.99 -22.73
N TYR A 6 30.36 -12.79 -22.87
CA TYR A 6 30.00 -11.64 -22.04
C TYR A 6 28.52 -11.24 -22.21
N ARG A 7 28.05 -11.18 -23.44
CA ARG A 7 26.64 -10.86 -23.75
C ARG A 7 25.68 -11.90 -23.17
N LYS A 8 26.06 -13.17 -23.26
CA LYS A 8 25.27 -14.27 -22.71
C LYS A 8 25.15 -14.16 -21.19
N LEU A 9 26.27 -13.93 -20.52
CA LEU A 9 26.27 -13.75 -19.06
C LEU A 9 25.45 -12.53 -18.62
N LYS A 10 25.60 -11.42 -19.36
CA LYS A 10 24.85 -10.21 -19.05
C LYS A 10 23.33 -10.41 -19.21
N LYS A 11 22.92 -11.14 -20.25
CA LYS A 11 21.51 -11.48 -20.46
C LYS A 11 20.98 -12.39 -19.35
N GLN A 12 21.75 -13.38 -18.94
CA GLN A 12 21.37 -14.29 -17.86
C GLN A 12 21.19 -13.54 -16.55
N LEU A 13 22.08 -12.59 -16.25
CA LEU A 13 22.00 -11.76 -15.06
C LEU A 13 20.74 -10.88 -15.09
N TYR A 14 20.47 -10.27 -16.24
CA TYR A 14 19.27 -9.43 -16.43
C TYR A 14 17.98 -10.24 -16.23
N ASP A 15 17.91 -11.43 -16.82
CA ASP A 15 16.74 -12.31 -16.69
C ASP A 15 16.54 -12.75 -15.24
N TYR A 16 17.63 -13.00 -14.51
CA TYR A 16 17.59 -13.37 -13.10
C TYR A 16 17.08 -12.21 -12.23
N GLU A 17 17.59 -11.00 -12.47
CA GLU A 17 17.16 -9.80 -11.74
C GLU A 17 15.68 -9.48 -11.99
N GLU A 18 15.20 -9.66 -13.21
CA GLU A 18 13.80 -9.48 -13.56
C GLU A 18 12.91 -10.48 -12.82
N LEU A 19 13.35 -11.75 -12.76
CA LEU A 19 12.63 -12.79 -12.02
C LEU A 19 12.54 -12.44 -10.53
N LEU A 20 13.64 -11.97 -9.93
CA LEU A 20 13.64 -11.56 -8.52
C LEU A 20 12.68 -10.41 -8.25
N ARG A 21 12.61 -9.42 -9.14
CA ARG A 21 11.65 -8.31 -9.00
C ARG A 21 10.21 -8.79 -9.09
N LYS A 22 9.95 -9.71 -10.01
CA LYS A 22 8.61 -10.30 -10.17
C LYS A 22 8.19 -11.05 -8.91
N GLU A 23 9.08 -11.85 -8.34
CA GLU A 23 8.84 -12.59 -7.11
C GLU A 23 8.59 -11.66 -5.93
N GLU A 24 9.36 -10.57 -5.83
CA GLU A 24 9.21 -9.57 -4.77
C GLU A 24 7.86 -8.84 -4.88
N CYS A 25 7.47 -8.44 -6.09
CA CYS A 25 6.17 -7.81 -6.32
C CYS A 25 5.00 -8.74 -5.97
N GLU A 26 5.12 -10.01 -6.31
CA GLU A 26 4.11 -11.01 -5.98
C GLU A 26 4.00 -11.22 -4.47
N LYS A 27 5.14 -11.28 -3.78
CA LYS A 27 5.19 -11.41 -2.32
C LYS A 27 4.52 -10.23 -1.63
N GLU A 28 4.82 -9.02 -2.05
CA GLU A 28 4.20 -7.81 -1.49
C GLU A 28 2.70 -7.79 -1.74
N TYR A 29 2.27 -8.20 -2.93
CA TYR A 29 0.85 -8.33 -3.24
C TYR A 29 0.15 -9.31 -2.30
N LEU A 30 0.72 -10.51 -2.12
CA LEU A 30 0.13 -11.52 -1.25
C LEU A 30 0.10 -11.08 0.21
N ASN A 31 1.11 -10.33 0.66
CA ASN A 31 1.14 -9.79 2.02
C ASN A 31 0.05 -8.74 2.25
N MET A 32 -0.31 -7.96 1.23
CA MET A 32 -1.32 -6.91 1.36
C MET A 32 -2.74 -7.39 1.05
N LEU A 33 -2.88 -8.50 0.33
CA LEU A 33 -4.19 -9.01 -0.09
C LEU A 33 -5.20 -9.22 1.06
N PRO A 34 -4.79 -9.72 2.24
CA PRO A 34 -5.72 -9.88 3.37
C PRO A 34 -6.36 -8.59 3.86
N PHE A 35 -5.77 -7.44 3.53
CA PHE A 35 -6.28 -6.14 3.97
C PHE A 35 -7.33 -5.55 3.01
N GLU A 36 -7.63 -6.22 1.92
CA GLU A 36 -8.67 -5.78 0.99
C GLU A 36 -10.04 -5.73 1.67
N ASN A 37 -10.79 -4.66 1.42
CA ASN A 37 -12.09 -4.37 2.03
C ASN A 37 -12.05 -4.09 3.53
N ARG A 38 -10.89 -3.73 4.07
CA ARG A 38 -10.73 -3.35 5.48
C ARG A 38 -10.51 -1.85 5.59
N TYR A 39 -10.75 -1.32 6.78
CA TYR A 39 -10.79 0.11 7.07
C TYR A 39 -9.69 0.48 8.05
N PHE A 40 -9.03 1.62 7.82
CA PHE A 40 -7.88 2.02 8.60
C PHE A 40 -7.87 3.51 8.90
N GLU A 41 -7.19 3.89 9.98
CA GLU A 41 -6.87 5.28 10.25
C GLU A 41 -5.36 5.44 10.43
N ALA A 42 -4.83 6.54 9.89
CA ALA A 42 -3.43 6.91 10.01
C ALA A 42 -3.35 8.41 10.26
N GLY A 43 -3.16 8.81 11.51
CA GLY A 43 -3.21 10.22 11.89
C GLY A 43 -4.62 10.79 11.65
N ASN A 44 -4.72 11.84 10.84
CA ASN A 44 -5.99 12.47 10.48
C ASN A 44 -6.57 11.95 9.17
N ILE A 45 -5.98 10.89 8.64
CA ILE A 45 -6.40 10.29 7.38
C ILE A 45 -7.12 8.97 7.67
N TYR A 46 -8.26 8.77 7.03
CA TYR A 46 -9.05 7.55 7.15
C TYR A 46 -9.16 6.94 5.76
N PHE A 47 -8.93 5.65 5.64
CA PHE A 47 -9.00 5.03 4.33
C PHE A 47 -9.53 3.60 4.38
N LYS A 48 -10.17 3.21 3.26
CA LYS A 48 -10.59 1.85 3.00
C LYS A 48 -9.78 1.32 1.85
N ILE A 49 -9.19 0.15 1.99
CA ILE A 49 -8.53 -0.54 0.88
C ILE A 49 -9.61 -1.24 0.06
N ILE A 50 -9.87 -0.72 -1.14
CA ILE A 50 -10.91 -1.26 -2.03
C ILE A 50 -10.39 -2.47 -2.78
N LYS A 51 -9.18 -2.36 -3.33
CA LYS A 51 -8.59 -3.41 -4.15
C LYS A 51 -7.06 -3.40 -4.01
N VAL A 52 -6.49 -4.56 -3.91
CA VAL A 52 -5.03 -4.74 -3.88
C VAL A 52 -4.58 -5.32 -5.22
N GLU A 53 -3.58 -4.70 -5.83
CA GLU A 53 -3.01 -5.13 -7.11
C GLU A 53 -1.49 -5.26 -6.98
N PRO A 54 -0.87 -6.21 -7.69
CA PRO A 54 0.59 -6.27 -7.70
C PRO A 54 1.15 -5.08 -8.48
N GLN A 55 2.28 -4.56 -8.03
CA GLN A 55 3.01 -3.56 -8.81
C GLN A 55 3.56 -4.20 -10.07
N SER A 56 3.65 -3.41 -11.15
CA SER A 56 4.30 -3.87 -12.35
C SER A 56 5.81 -3.99 -12.11
N TYR A 57 6.35 -5.19 -12.25
CA TYR A 57 7.79 -5.44 -12.11
C TYR A 57 8.60 -4.80 -13.24
N LEU A 58 7.93 -4.32 -14.29
CA LEU A 58 8.56 -3.61 -15.39
C LEU A 58 8.81 -2.14 -15.06
N LEU A 59 8.12 -1.60 -14.06
CA LEU A 59 8.33 -0.23 -13.61
C LEU A 59 9.47 -0.22 -12.59
N VAL A 60 10.44 0.67 -12.84
CA VAL A 60 11.52 0.90 -11.87
C VAL A 60 10.95 1.78 -10.78
N SER A 61 10.37 1.14 -9.76
CA SER A 61 9.89 1.85 -8.58
C SER A 61 10.81 1.53 -7.40
N GLU A 62 11.23 2.57 -6.69
CA GLU A 62 12.00 2.41 -5.47
C GLU A 62 11.09 2.04 -4.29
N GLU A 63 9.77 2.22 -4.44
CA GLU A 63 8.82 1.90 -3.41
C GLU A 63 8.47 0.42 -3.42
N LYS A 64 8.71 -0.23 -2.29
CA LYS A 64 8.29 -1.62 -2.08
C LYS A 64 6.85 -1.65 -1.62
N GLY A 65 6.07 -2.58 -2.13
CA GLY A 65 4.70 -2.76 -1.71
C GLY A 65 3.80 -3.21 -2.85
N ALA A 66 2.51 -3.19 -2.58
CA ALA A 66 1.47 -3.46 -3.55
C ALA A 66 0.72 -2.17 -3.87
N THR A 67 0.17 -2.09 -5.08
CA THR A 67 -0.69 -0.96 -5.46
C THR A 67 -2.07 -1.20 -4.88
N CYS A 68 -2.52 -0.28 -4.04
CA CYS A 68 -3.82 -0.37 -3.38
C CYS A 68 -4.71 0.78 -3.85
N GLU A 69 -5.87 0.44 -4.39
CA GLU A 69 -6.90 1.43 -4.67
C GLU A 69 -7.66 1.68 -3.38
N CYS A 70 -7.64 2.93 -2.91
CA CYS A 70 -8.17 3.29 -1.61
C CYS A 70 -9.17 4.44 -1.71
N LEU A 71 -10.23 4.36 -0.92
CA LEU A 71 -11.09 5.50 -0.64
C LEU A 71 -10.45 6.24 0.53
N ILE A 72 -9.98 7.46 0.28
CA ILE A 72 -9.23 8.24 1.26
C ILE A 72 -10.04 9.44 1.72
N ILE A 73 -10.20 9.57 3.02
CA ILE A 73 -10.93 10.66 3.65
C ILE A 73 -9.96 11.50 4.46
N THR A 74 -9.91 12.78 4.14
CA THR A 74 -9.17 13.80 4.92
C THR A 74 -10.13 14.85 5.42
N ASP A 75 -9.64 15.84 6.16
CA ASP A 75 -10.50 16.93 6.64
C ASP A 75 -11.13 17.75 5.51
N ASN A 76 -10.48 17.78 4.36
CA ASN A 76 -10.89 18.64 3.25
C ASN A 76 -11.34 17.90 1.99
N SER A 77 -11.18 16.59 1.94
CA SER A 77 -11.47 15.85 0.71
C SER A 77 -11.86 14.40 0.97
N ILE A 78 -12.60 13.85 0.01
CA ILE A 78 -12.93 12.45 -0.08
C ILE A 78 -12.63 12.07 -1.51
N LYS A 79 -11.68 11.13 -1.71
CA LYS A 79 -11.25 10.75 -3.06
C LYS A 79 -10.82 9.29 -3.14
N ILE A 80 -10.79 8.76 -4.34
CA ILE A 80 -10.27 7.43 -4.61
C ILE A 80 -8.92 7.61 -5.30
N GLU A 81 -7.87 7.05 -4.71
CA GLU A 81 -6.52 7.09 -5.25
C GLU A 81 -5.85 5.72 -5.17
N LYS A 82 -4.89 5.51 -6.04
CA LYS A 82 -4.01 4.35 -5.95
C LYS A 82 -2.74 4.76 -5.22
N ILE A 83 -2.45 4.08 -4.13
CA ILE A 83 -1.25 4.30 -3.33
C ILE A 83 -0.50 2.99 -3.16
N VAL A 84 0.80 3.09 -2.90
CA VAL A 84 1.63 1.92 -2.64
C VAL A 84 1.71 1.70 -1.14
N LEU A 85 1.31 0.52 -0.69
CA LEU A 85 1.37 0.14 0.71
C LEU A 85 2.21 -1.13 0.85
N SER A 86 3.12 -1.12 1.82
CA SER A 86 3.94 -2.28 2.14
C SER A 86 3.60 -2.76 3.54
N TYR A 87 3.34 -4.06 3.65
CA TYR A 87 3.10 -4.70 4.93
C TYR A 87 4.41 -4.81 5.70
N ASN A 88 4.43 -4.23 6.89
CA ASN A 88 5.55 -4.34 7.80
C ASN A 88 5.10 -5.06 9.06
N SER A 89 5.77 -6.17 9.37
CA SER A 89 5.56 -6.87 10.63
C SER A 89 6.50 -6.26 11.66
N TYR A 90 5.93 -5.55 12.63
CA TYR A 90 6.70 -5.06 13.75
C TYR A 90 5.84 -5.05 15.01
N TRP A 91 6.49 -5.06 16.15
CA TRP A 91 5.81 -5.08 17.42
C TRP A 91 6.11 -3.80 18.20
N CYS A 92 5.05 -3.12 18.61
CA CYS A 92 5.14 -2.00 19.53
C CYS A 92 4.40 -2.39 20.82
N ALA A 93 5.15 -2.70 21.88
CA ALA A 93 4.59 -3.20 23.13
C ALA A 93 3.66 -2.18 23.79
N SER A 94 3.94 -0.88 23.68
CA SER A 94 3.13 0.17 24.28
C SER A 94 1.78 0.36 23.59
N GLU A 95 1.69 0.02 22.31
CA GLU A 95 0.48 0.21 21.51
C GLU A 95 -0.26 -1.10 21.22
N GLY A 96 0.36 -2.22 21.51
CA GLY A 96 -0.23 -3.53 21.24
C GLY A 96 -0.33 -3.89 19.75
N ILE A 97 0.43 -3.19 18.91
CA ILE A 97 0.41 -3.41 17.47
C ILE A 97 1.50 -4.39 17.10
N SER A 98 1.13 -5.48 16.45
CA SER A 98 2.08 -6.50 16.00
C SER A 98 2.43 -6.45 14.52
N HIS A 99 1.66 -5.72 13.73
CA HIS A 99 1.88 -5.57 12.30
C HIS A 99 1.15 -4.35 11.77
N GLY A 100 1.54 -3.88 10.62
CA GLY A 100 0.87 -2.77 9.99
C GLY A 100 1.65 -2.21 8.81
N PHE A 101 1.23 -1.06 8.36
CA PHE A 101 1.90 -0.31 7.30
C PHE A 101 1.80 1.18 7.64
N SER A 102 2.73 1.97 7.11
CA SER A 102 2.75 3.41 7.39
C SER A 102 2.18 4.20 6.22
N LEU A 103 1.53 5.31 6.55
CA LEU A 103 1.03 6.28 5.58
C LEU A 103 1.32 7.66 6.13
N ASN A 104 2.06 8.48 5.37
CA ASN A 104 2.43 9.85 5.78
C ASN A 104 3.04 9.92 7.19
N ASP A 105 3.99 9.02 7.45
CA ASP A 105 4.71 8.91 8.74
C ASP A 105 3.85 8.47 9.93
N TYR A 106 2.57 8.17 9.71
CA TYR A 106 1.70 7.61 10.74
C TYR A 106 1.50 6.12 10.52
N ILE A 107 1.41 5.40 11.61
CA ILE A 107 1.12 3.96 11.58
C ILE A 107 -0.38 3.79 11.36
N ALA A 108 -0.74 3.00 10.35
CA ALA A 108 -2.14 2.71 10.08
C ALA A 108 -2.68 1.70 11.09
N GLN A 109 -3.80 2.02 11.70
CA GLN A 109 -4.52 1.16 12.63
C GLN A 109 -5.86 0.78 12.04
N GLU A 110 -6.24 -0.48 12.19
CA GLU A 110 -7.53 -0.95 11.70
C GLU A 110 -8.68 -0.40 12.55
N ILE A 111 -9.73 0.07 11.88
CA ILE A 111 -10.96 0.53 12.50
C ILE A 111 -12.16 -0.26 11.98
N SER A 112 -13.29 -0.19 12.67
CA SER A 112 -14.50 -0.88 12.22
C SER A 112 -15.14 -0.16 11.04
N LYS A 113 -15.93 -0.90 10.28
CA LYS A 113 -16.73 -0.36 9.18
C LYS A 113 -17.69 0.74 9.69
N GLU A 114 -18.29 0.51 10.84
CA GLU A 114 -19.24 1.41 11.46
C GLU A 114 -18.56 2.75 11.82
N LYS A 115 -17.40 2.68 12.44
CA LYS A 115 -16.60 3.86 12.76
C LYS A 115 -16.22 4.63 11.51
N PHE A 116 -15.77 3.93 10.48
CA PHE A 116 -15.40 4.54 9.21
C PHE A 116 -16.58 5.26 8.57
N ASN A 117 -17.76 4.65 8.56
CA ASN A 117 -18.96 5.23 7.97
C ASN A 117 -19.44 6.46 8.74
N GLU A 118 -19.32 6.47 10.07
CA GLU A 118 -19.65 7.64 10.89
C GLU A 118 -18.71 8.80 10.57
N ILE A 119 -17.41 8.55 10.49
CA ILE A 119 -16.41 9.56 10.13
C ILE A 119 -16.69 10.10 8.73
N LYS A 120 -16.99 9.23 7.79
CA LYS A 120 -17.33 9.61 6.41
C LYS A 120 -18.52 10.54 6.36
N LYS A 121 -19.60 10.26 7.10
CA LYS A 121 -20.77 11.11 7.16
C LYS A 121 -20.43 12.48 7.75
N GLU A 122 -19.67 12.51 8.82
CA GLU A 122 -19.24 13.75 9.47
C GLU A 122 -18.41 14.62 8.53
N LYS A 123 -17.43 14.01 7.82
CA LYS A 123 -16.58 14.74 6.89
C LYS A 123 -17.34 15.26 5.68
N ILE A 124 -18.28 14.50 5.14
CA ILE A 124 -19.17 14.95 4.06
C ILE A 124 -19.94 16.17 4.49
N LYS A 125 -20.54 16.12 5.68
CA LYS A 125 -21.29 17.25 6.24
C LYS A 125 -20.41 18.49 6.36
N ASN A 126 -19.20 18.35 6.89
CA ASN A 126 -18.27 19.47 7.06
C ASN A 126 -17.85 20.07 5.72
N ILE A 127 -17.60 19.25 4.71
CA ILE A 127 -17.24 19.70 3.37
C ILE A 127 -18.39 20.48 2.73
N LEU A 128 -19.62 20.00 2.85
CA LEU A 128 -20.80 20.65 2.30
C LEU A 128 -21.11 21.97 3.01
N GLU A 129 -20.89 22.06 4.32
CA GLU A 129 -21.11 23.28 5.08
C GLU A 129 -20.08 24.37 4.75
N LYS A 130 -18.87 23.97 4.38
CA LYS A 130 -17.80 24.91 3.98
C LYS A 130 -17.93 25.36 2.52
N GLY A 131 -18.60 24.59 1.73
CA GLY A 131 -18.83 24.86 0.31
C GLY A 131 -20.01 25.75 0.13
#